data_1c567651a2a52e9998d3ccc5ab060ded
#
_entry.id   1c567651a2a52e9998d3ccc5ab060ded
#
_cell.length_a   1.000
_cell.length_b   1.000
_cell.length_c   1.000
_cell.angle_alpha   90.00
_cell.angle_beta   90.00
_cell.angle_gamma   90.00
#
_symmetry.space_group_name_H-M   'P 1'
#
loop_
_entity.id
_entity.type
_entity.pdbx_description
1 polymer ?
#
loop_
_entity_poly.entity_id
_entity_poly.type
_entity_poly.pdbx_seq_one_letter_code
_entity_poly.pdbx_strand_id
1 'polypeptide(L)'
;MRSPFLLLALFLVSCTCGNSPETDDLAAAEYGKRIPLQSAVTQVQPMTGLVLWTDSKSRADYIQLEYAYMLYNQVCTKQDEFDWDAMDRLLADVASRGHQAVVRFRYTYPGYASAVPDYIKALPGYEAKWAKADGRTEPDTEYPDWRSEELQRFHQEFHRRFAERYDKDPRLAFVETGFGHWAEYHVYDGLFIAGQTFPSTAFQKSFLPLMDEWFQDTPWLISIDAADGSYGSPFPSVRSLLDLKFGNFDDSFMCEDWDDYNGECWSFFGKDRYRKCPAGGEFSYYSSYDQKHCLDAKGMYGRTFEELAAKVHLSFIIAADQPGKQSDARLKEASMAMGYRFEIRDFRIKEGESAAVLIANTGIAPIYRDAFVEVAGVRGDFNLRALMPGDEAWVRVPCQAAPSNRPSIACDHLVPGQAIQYQADVR
;
A
#
# COMPACT_ATOMS: atom_id res chain seq x y z
N MET A 1 -29.03 -37.19 -3.37
CA MET A 1 -28.45 -36.64 -4.62
C MET A 1 -27.15 -35.98 -4.22
N ARG A 2 -26.04 -36.57 -4.62
CA ARG A 2 -24.69 -36.07 -4.26
C ARG A 2 -24.17 -35.24 -5.45
N SER A 3 -23.86 -33.99 -5.21
CA SER A 3 -23.22 -33.10 -6.17
C SER A 3 -21.72 -33.38 -6.20
N PRO A 4 -21.06 -33.45 -7.35
CA PRO A 4 -19.60 -33.65 -7.40
C PRO A 4 -18.89 -32.32 -7.21
N PHE A 5 -18.03 -32.24 -6.21
CA PHE A 5 -17.01 -31.21 -6.08
C PHE A 5 -15.96 -31.41 -7.18
N LEU A 6 -15.80 -30.41 -8.02
CA LEU A 6 -14.70 -30.33 -8.98
C LEU A 6 -13.44 -29.91 -8.21
N LEU A 7 -12.53 -30.85 -7.99
CA LEU A 7 -11.18 -30.55 -7.47
C LEU A 7 -10.37 -29.91 -8.59
N LEU A 8 -10.10 -28.61 -8.48
CA LEU A 8 -9.10 -27.93 -9.30
C LEU A 8 -7.72 -28.32 -8.74
N ALA A 9 -7.00 -29.15 -9.45
CA ALA A 9 -5.63 -29.53 -9.10
C ALA A 9 -4.67 -28.39 -9.47
N LEU A 10 -4.21 -27.62 -8.46
CA LEU A 10 -3.05 -26.75 -8.61
C LEU A 10 -1.79 -27.64 -8.70
N PHE A 11 -1.20 -27.74 -9.87
CA PHE A 11 0.16 -28.26 -10.01
C PHE A 11 1.16 -27.14 -9.75
N LEU A 12 1.72 -27.12 -8.54
CA LEU A 12 2.95 -26.40 -8.22
C LEU A 12 4.13 -27.19 -8.81
N VAL A 13 4.63 -26.74 -9.94
CA VAL A 13 5.92 -27.22 -10.47
C VAL A 13 6.96 -26.12 -10.23
N SER A 14 7.74 -26.30 -9.19
CA SER A 14 9.00 -25.57 -9.01
C SER A 14 10.08 -26.28 -9.82
N CYS A 15 10.47 -25.70 -10.96
CA CYS A 15 11.68 -26.12 -11.67
C CYS A 15 12.35 -24.93 -12.37
N THR A 16 13.57 -24.70 -11.98
CA THR A 16 14.54 -23.87 -12.70
C THR A 16 15.00 -24.58 -13.97
N CYS A 17 15.19 -23.81 -15.06
CA CYS A 17 15.91 -24.11 -16.31
C CYS A 17 15.18 -24.80 -17.45
N GLY A 18 15.16 -24.10 -18.61
CA GLY A 18 15.13 -24.64 -19.95
C GLY A 18 13.96 -25.57 -20.27
N ASN A 19 12.96 -25.08 -21.02
CA ASN A 19 11.89 -25.94 -21.54
C ASN A 19 12.48 -27.15 -22.25
N SER A 20 12.17 -28.36 -21.76
CA SER A 20 12.46 -29.57 -22.53
C SER A 20 11.57 -29.59 -23.78
N PRO A 21 12.00 -30.23 -24.92
CA PRO A 21 11.17 -30.36 -26.11
C PRO A 21 9.77 -30.92 -25.82
N GLU A 22 9.67 -31.84 -24.88
CA GLU A 22 8.43 -32.49 -24.47
C GLU A 22 7.43 -31.54 -23.77
N THR A 23 7.91 -30.59 -22.94
CA THR A 23 7.07 -29.56 -22.31
C THR A 23 6.61 -28.50 -23.31
N ASP A 24 7.41 -28.22 -24.32
CA ASP A 24 7.05 -27.29 -25.40
C ASP A 24 5.98 -27.88 -26.34
N ASP A 25 6.06 -29.17 -26.66
CA ASP A 25 5.05 -29.87 -27.47
C ASP A 25 3.69 -29.95 -26.77
N LEU A 26 3.67 -30.22 -25.47
CA LEU A 26 2.43 -30.19 -24.65
C LEU A 26 1.81 -28.78 -24.61
N ALA A 27 2.61 -27.77 -24.39
CA ALA A 27 2.13 -26.38 -24.37
C ALA A 27 1.66 -25.93 -25.77
N ALA A 28 2.31 -26.39 -26.85
CA ALA A 28 1.88 -26.10 -28.22
C ALA A 28 0.51 -26.76 -28.56
N ALA A 29 0.28 -27.97 -28.10
CA ALA A 29 -1.01 -28.65 -28.27
C ALA A 29 -2.13 -27.95 -27.50
N GLU A 30 -1.85 -27.50 -26.29
CA GLU A 30 -2.84 -26.86 -25.39
C GLU A 30 -3.09 -25.39 -25.75
N TYR A 31 -2.02 -24.60 -26.00
CA TYR A 31 -2.08 -23.14 -26.12
C TYR A 31 -1.80 -22.57 -27.50
N GLY A 32 -1.37 -23.43 -28.44
CA GLY A 32 -1.07 -23.03 -29.81
C GLY A 32 0.39 -22.65 -30.05
N LYS A 33 0.62 -21.91 -31.14
CA LYS A 33 1.97 -21.53 -31.58
C LYS A 33 2.59 -20.45 -30.69
N ARG A 34 3.85 -20.65 -30.31
CA ARG A 34 4.64 -19.63 -29.61
C ARG A 34 4.87 -18.43 -30.52
N ILE A 35 4.72 -17.24 -29.93
CA ILE A 35 4.93 -15.97 -30.62
C ILE A 35 6.09 -15.24 -29.90
N PRO A 36 7.13 -14.84 -30.64
CA PRO A 36 8.23 -14.08 -30.10
C PRO A 36 7.74 -12.76 -29.46
N LEU A 37 8.21 -12.46 -28.26
CA LEU A 37 7.83 -11.29 -27.51
C LEU A 37 9.04 -10.72 -26.76
N GLN A 38 9.35 -9.44 -26.97
CA GLN A 38 10.36 -8.71 -26.21
C GLN A 38 9.76 -7.48 -25.58
N SER A 39 9.98 -7.30 -24.31
CA SER A 39 9.58 -6.12 -23.54
C SER A 39 10.50 -5.93 -22.34
N ALA A 40 10.63 -4.68 -21.89
CA ALA A 40 11.42 -4.35 -20.71
C ALA A 40 10.60 -3.44 -19.77
N VAL A 41 10.76 -3.67 -18.47
CA VAL A 41 10.28 -2.74 -17.44
C VAL A 41 11.30 -1.62 -17.30
N THR A 42 10.92 -0.41 -17.68
CA THR A 42 11.77 0.78 -17.69
C THR A 42 11.27 1.89 -16.76
N GLN A 43 10.08 1.71 -16.21
CA GLN A 43 9.42 2.66 -15.31
C GLN A 43 9.06 2.01 -14.00
N VAL A 44 8.93 2.82 -12.96
CA VAL A 44 8.34 2.40 -11.69
C VAL A 44 6.91 1.96 -11.94
N GLN A 45 6.51 0.85 -11.35
CA GLN A 45 5.15 0.33 -11.54
C GLN A 45 4.13 1.19 -10.78
N PRO A 46 2.91 1.38 -11.29
CA PRO A 46 1.84 2.06 -10.57
C PRO A 46 1.62 1.47 -9.17
N MET A 47 1.26 2.30 -8.20
CA MET A 47 0.99 1.91 -6.82
C MET A 47 2.22 1.31 -6.08
N THR A 48 3.43 1.59 -6.55
CA THR A 48 4.68 1.12 -5.90
C THR A 48 5.74 2.22 -5.87
N GLY A 49 6.80 1.98 -5.11
CA GLY A 49 8.03 2.77 -5.21
C GLY A 49 8.17 3.85 -4.14
N LEU A 50 9.11 4.75 -4.38
CA LEU A 50 9.34 5.91 -3.54
C LEU A 50 8.16 6.88 -3.65
N VAL A 51 7.85 7.52 -2.51
CA VAL A 51 6.73 8.46 -2.39
C VAL A 51 7.28 9.82 -1.97
N LEU A 52 6.84 10.90 -2.63
CA LEU A 52 7.15 12.26 -2.22
C LEU A 52 5.88 12.97 -1.73
N TRP A 53 6.05 14.00 -0.91
CA TRP A 53 4.93 14.84 -0.48
C TRP A 53 4.27 15.55 -1.67
N THR A 54 2.94 15.69 -1.63
CA THR A 54 2.15 16.35 -2.69
C THR A 54 2.53 17.79 -2.93
N ASP A 55 3.09 18.49 -1.93
CA ASP A 55 3.55 19.87 -2.05
C ASP A 55 4.84 20.01 -2.87
N SER A 56 5.62 18.93 -3.01
CA SER A 56 6.78 18.91 -3.91
C SER A 56 6.41 19.10 -5.37
N LYS A 57 5.17 18.80 -5.77
CA LYS A 57 4.68 18.85 -7.16
C LYS A 57 5.61 18.10 -8.14
N SER A 58 6.31 17.08 -7.67
CA SER A 58 7.31 16.37 -8.46
C SER A 58 6.68 15.68 -9.68
N ARG A 59 7.44 15.65 -10.77
CA ARG A 59 7.15 14.88 -11.99
C ARG A 59 8.31 13.95 -12.33
N ALA A 60 9.09 13.59 -11.33
CA ALA A 60 10.24 12.71 -11.50
C ALA A 60 9.78 11.31 -11.89
N ASP A 61 10.55 10.66 -12.77
CA ASP A 61 10.23 9.33 -13.30
C ASP A 61 10.53 8.18 -12.34
N TYR A 62 11.03 8.51 -11.15
CA TYR A 62 11.26 7.56 -10.07
C TYR A 62 10.10 7.48 -9.06
N ILE A 63 8.99 8.22 -9.25
CA ILE A 63 7.79 8.11 -8.39
C ILE A 63 6.53 7.80 -9.20
N GLN A 64 5.59 7.09 -8.58
CA GLN A 64 4.22 6.85 -9.05
C GLN A 64 3.20 7.24 -7.99
N LEU A 65 3.66 7.59 -6.80
CA LEU A 65 2.84 7.88 -5.63
C LEU A 65 3.24 9.24 -5.02
N GLU A 66 2.25 9.96 -4.50
CA GLU A 66 2.44 11.13 -3.68
C GLU A 66 1.71 10.99 -2.35
N TYR A 67 2.28 11.54 -1.29
CA TYR A 67 1.77 11.42 0.07
C TYR A 67 1.14 12.73 0.56
N ALA A 68 0.02 12.61 1.26
CA ALA A 68 -0.63 13.75 1.89
C ALA A 68 -1.17 13.45 3.29
N TYR A 69 -0.86 14.32 4.25
CA TYR A 69 -1.70 14.45 5.41
C TYR A 69 -2.95 15.26 5.09
N MET A 70 -4.09 14.78 5.62
CA MET A 70 -5.35 15.50 5.62
C MET A 70 -5.82 15.71 7.07
N LEU A 71 -6.57 16.78 7.29
CA LEU A 71 -7.11 17.09 8.62
C LEU A 71 -8.62 16.83 8.63
N TYR A 72 -9.11 16.19 9.68
CA TYR A 72 -10.53 15.89 9.81
C TYR A 72 -11.40 17.15 9.80
N ASN A 73 -10.94 18.23 10.45
CA ASN A 73 -11.64 19.51 10.49
C ASN A 73 -11.60 20.31 9.17
N GLN A 74 -10.80 19.91 8.20
CA GLN A 74 -10.85 20.47 6.84
C GLN A 74 -12.00 19.90 6.01
N VAL A 75 -12.48 18.71 6.37
CA VAL A 75 -13.54 18.01 5.65
C VAL A 75 -14.89 18.12 6.37
N CYS A 76 -14.88 18.23 7.68
CA CYS A 76 -16.12 18.30 8.47
C CYS A 76 -16.08 19.51 9.43
N THR A 77 -16.92 20.48 9.19
CA THR A 77 -17.03 21.70 10.03
C THR A 77 -18.25 21.70 10.93
N LYS A 78 -19.31 20.93 10.56
CA LYS A 78 -20.54 20.76 11.33
C LYS A 78 -20.93 19.29 11.38
N GLN A 79 -21.76 18.93 12.34
CA GLN A 79 -22.26 17.56 12.49
C GLN A 79 -22.90 17.07 11.19
N ASP A 80 -22.42 15.92 10.69
CA ASP A 80 -22.88 15.23 9.50
C ASP A 80 -22.81 16.01 8.17
N GLU A 81 -22.18 17.19 8.16
CA GLU A 81 -21.89 17.98 6.96
C GLU A 81 -20.42 17.76 6.53
N PHE A 82 -20.21 17.03 5.45
CA PHE A 82 -18.88 16.72 4.92
C PHE A 82 -18.63 17.50 3.62
N ASP A 83 -17.58 18.31 3.61
CA ASP A 83 -17.06 19.00 2.43
C ASP A 83 -15.81 18.27 1.91
N TRP A 84 -15.97 17.58 0.81
CA TRP A 84 -14.90 16.79 0.20
C TRP A 84 -14.07 17.57 -0.82
N ASP A 85 -14.35 18.84 -1.05
CA ASP A 85 -13.68 19.65 -2.09
C ASP A 85 -12.15 19.67 -1.93
N ALA A 86 -11.65 19.73 -0.69
CA ALA A 86 -10.21 19.70 -0.45
C ALA A 86 -9.58 18.36 -0.89
N MET A 87 -10.25 17.25 -0.60
CA MET A 87 -9.82 15.91 -1.01
C MET A 87 -9.93 15.72 -2.51
N ASP A 88 -11.04 16.14 -3.12
CA ASP A 88 -11.21 16.06 -4.58
C ASP A 88 -10.15 16.86 -5.33
N ARG A 89 -9.82 18.08 -4.87
CA ARG A 89 -8.73 18.88 -5.44
C ARG A 89 -7.37 18.22 -5.28
N LEU A 90 -7.08 17.65 -4.11
CA LEU A 90 -5.84 16.91 -3.87
C LEU A 90 -5.69 15.76 -4.87
N LEU A 91 -6.70 14.90 -4.98
CA LEU A 91 -6.68 13.75 -5.88
C LEU A 91 -6.57 14.16 -7.35
N ALA A 92 -7.27 15.21 -7.75
CA ALA A 92 -7.20 15.74 -9.12
C ALA A 92 -5.81 16.31 -9.43
N ASP A 93 -5.21 17.05 -8.50
CA ASP A 93 -3.88 17.62 -8.65
C ASP A 93 -2.80 16.54 -8.77
N VAL A 94 -2.80 15.53 -7.89
CA VAL A 94 -1.90 14.36 -7.94
C VAL A 94 -2.07 13.61 -9.27
N ALA A 95 -3.30 13.28 -9.66
CA ALA A 95 -3.59 12.57 -10.91
C ALA A 95 -3.18 13.37 -12.16
N SER A 96 -3.19 14.70 -12.10
CA SER A 96 -2.72 15.56 -13.20
C SER A 96 -1.23 15.40 -13.51
N ARG A 97 -0.46 14.83 -12.60
CA ARG A 97 0.95 14.47 -12.77
C ARG A 97 1.18 13.01 -13.17
N GLY A 98 0.10 12.21 -13.29
CA GLY A 98 0.17 10.78 -13.59
C GLY A 98 0.47 9.93 -12.35
N HIS A 99 0.22 10.46 -11.15
CA HIS A 99 0.46 9.80 -9.87
C HIS A 99 -0.83 9.47 -9.13
N GLN A 100 -0.74 8.61 -8.13
CA GLN A 100 -1.83 8.28 -7.21
C GLN A 100 -1.47 8.71 -5.79
N ALA A 101 -2.49 9.00 -4.98
CA ALA A 101 -2.29 9.49 -3.63
C ALA A 101 -2.24 8.36 -2.59
N VAL A 102 -1.33 8.49 -1.63
CA VAL A 102 -1.40 7.84 -0.31
C VAL A 102 -1.87 8.91 0.68
N VAL A 103 -2.96 8.66 1.39
CA VAL A 103 -3.57 9.66 2.26
C VAL A 103 -3.67 9.16 3.69
N ARG A 104 -3.28 10.03 4.62
CA ARG A 104 -3.40 9.79 6.07
C ARG A 104 -4.14 10.96 6.73
N PHE A 105 -5.29 10.69 7.32
CA PHE A 105 -6.00 11.67 8.15
C PHE A 105 -5.45 11.65 9.56
N ARG A 106 -5.25 12.83 10.17
CA ARG A 106 -4.70 12.94 11.51
C ARG A 106 -5.48 13.92 12.39
N TYR A 107 -5.54 13.61 13.68
CA TYR A 107 -5.97 14.55 14.73
C TYR A 107 -4.78 15.27 15.35
N THR A 108 -3.78 14.51 15.80
CA THR A 108 -2.69 14.98 16.65
C THR A 108 -1.40 15.11 15.86
N TYR A 109 -0.74 16.24 16.02
CA TYR A 109 0.58 16.50 15.50
C TYR A 109 1.38 17.28 16.53
N PRO A 110 2.59 16.85 16.93
CA PRO A 110 3.38 17.53 17.96
C PRO A 110 3.56 19.02 17.68
N GLY A 111 3.20 19.84 18.69
CA GLY A 111 3.30 21.30 18.62
C GLY A 111 2.13 22.00 17.93
N TYR A 112 1.02 21.31 17.66
CA TYR A 112 -0.16 21.90 17.02
C TYR A 112 -1.46 21.62 17.75
N ALA A 113 -2.47 22.46 17.46
CA ALA A 113 -3.86 22.19 17.84
C ALA A 113 -4.36 20.93 17.12
N SER A 114 -5.23 20.17 17.79
CA SER A 114 -5.81 18.97 17.19
C SER A 114 -6.78 19.30 16.05
N ALA A 115 -6.84 18.42 15.07
CA ALA A 115 -7.75 18.55 13.94
C ALA A 115 -9.14 17.95 14.21
N VAL A 116 -9.58 17.93 15.46
CA VAL A 116 -10.96 17.62 15.81
C VAL A 116 -11.87 18.73 15.27
N PRO A 117 -13.01 18.41 14.62
CA PRO A 117 -13.96 19.41 14.15
C PRO A 117 -14.41 20.38 15.25
N ASP A 118 -14.50 21.66 14.93
CA ASP A 118 -14.78 22.72 15.90
C ASP A 118 -16.14 22.54 16.59
N TYR A 119 -17.14 21.98 15.89
CA TYR A 119 -18.44 21.71 16.50
C TYR A 119 -18.33 20.68 17.65
N ILE A 120 -17.41 19.73 17.57
CA ILE A 120 -17.16 18.73 18.64
C ILE A 120 -16.43 19.41 19.80
N LYS A 121 -15.41 20.23 19.50
CA LYS A 121 -14.69 20.99 20.53
C LYS A 121 -15.60 21.95 21.30
N ALA A 122 -16.68 22.41 20.68
CA ALA A 122 -17.66 23.31 21.31
C ALA A 122 -18.72 22.58 22.16
N LEU A 123 -18.76 21.25 22.18
CA LEU A 123 -19.76 20.50 22.95
C LEU A 123 -19.53 20.64 24.45
N PRO A 124 -20.60 20.76 25.25
CA PRO A 124 -20.50 20.72 26.71
C PRO A 124 -19.78 19.46 27.18
N GLY A 125 -18.74 19.62 28.00
CA GLY A 125 -17.98 18.52 28.58
C GLY A 125 -16.86 17.96 27.68
N TYR A 126 -16.64 18.51 26.50
CA TYR A 126 -15.43 18.21 25.72
C TYR A 126 -14.23 18.93 26.35
N GLU A 127 -13.19 18.17 26.69
CA GLU A 127 -12.02 18.69 27.41
C GLU A 127 -10.72 18.18 26.76
N ALA A 128 -10.28 18.83 25.70
CA ALA A 128 -8.95 18.58 25.13
C ALA A 128 -7.85 18.79 26.19
N LYS A 129 -6.78 18.04 26.07
CA LYS A 129 -5.60 18.20 26.93
C LYS A 129 -4.46 18.82 26.13
N TRP A 130 -3.69 19.68 26.80
CA TRP A 130 -2.51 20.32 26.23
C TRP A 130 -1.27 19.87 26.99
N ALA A 131 -0.26 19.41 26.28
CA ALA A 131 1.01 18.99 26.88
C ALA A 131 2.14 19.04 25.84
N LYS A 132 3.38 19.04 26.34
CA LYS A 132 4.57 18.87 25.50
C LYS A 132 4.56 17.48 24.87
N ALA A 133 5.17 17.35 23.71
CA ALA A 133 5.29 16.08 22.99
C ALA A 133 6.57 16.05 22.15
N ASP A 134 7.06 14.85 21.86
CA ASP A 134 8.15 14.57 20.94
C ASP A 134 9.43 15.37 21.26
N GLY A 135 9.79 15.43 22.55
CA GLY A 135 10.96 16.19 23.03
C GLY A 135 10.89 17.71 22.80
N ARG A 136 9.76 18.23 22.27
CA ARG A 136 9.58 19.65 21.98
C ARG A 136 9.35 20.45 23.26
N THR A 137 9.94 21.62 23.33
CA THR A 137 9.74 22.54 24.47
C THR A 137 8.56 23.47 24.25
N GLU A 138 8.26 23.82 23.00
CA GLU A 138 7.20 24.73 22.58
C GLU A 138 6.81 24.47 21.10
N PRO A 139 5.56 24.75 20.70
CA PRO A 139 4.37 24.92 21.53
C PRO A 139 3.84 23.61 22.12
N ASP A 140 2.83 23.67 22.99
CA ASP A 140 2.13 22.48 23.47
C ASP A 140 1.34 21.81 22.34
N THR A 141 1.12 20.51 22.50
CA THR A 141 0.29 19.69 21.60
C THR A 141 -1.09 19.54 22.19
N GLU A 142 -2.14 19.77 21.39
CA GLU A 142 -3.52 19.49 21.79
C GLU A 142 -3.87 18.02 21.50
N TYR A 143 -4.26 17.30 22.53
CA TYR A 143 -4.75 15.92 22.45
C TYR A 143 -6.27 15.89 22.46
N PRO A 144 -6.91 15.15 21.51
CA PRO A 144 -8.36 14.97 21.49
C PRO A 144 -8.92 14.39 22.78
N ASP A 145 -10.17 14.71 23.10
CA ASP A 145 -10.89 14.05 24.18
C ASP A 145 -11.69 12.85 23.67
N TRP A 146 -11.08 11.67 23.69
CA TRP A 146 -11.69 10.43 23.23
C TRP A 146 -12.78 9.89 24.18
N ARG A 147 -13.07 10.56 25.30
CA ARG A 147 -14.26 10.29 26.12
C ARG A 147 -15.53 10.80 25.44
N SER A 148 -15.41 11.75 24.51
CA SER A 148 -16.52 12.29 23.75
C SER A 148 -17.15 11.22 22.85
N GLU A 149 -18.40 10.85 23.15
CA GLU A 149 -19.17 9.93 22.31
C GLU A 149 -19.36 10.46 20.89
N GLU A 150 -19.49 11.80 20.76
CA GLU A 150 -19.62 12.44 19.45
C GLU A 150 -18.32 12.36 18.64
N LEU A 151 -17.13 12.48 19.27
CA LEU A 151 -15.87 12.28 18.56
C LEU A 151 -15.74 10.82 18.05
N GLN A 152 -16.13 9.85 18.89
CA GLN A 152 -16.12 8.43 18.49
C GLN A 152 -17.11 8.17 17.35
N ARG A 153 -18.33 8.69 17.43
CA ARG A 153 -19.35 8.59 16.37
C ARG A 153 -18.85 9.25 15.08
N PHE A 154 -18.34 10.49 15.21
CA PHE A 154 -17.78 11.22 14.06
C PHE A 154 -16.68 10.43 13.35
N HIS A 155 -15.74 9.85 14.10
CA HIS A 155 -14.62 9.09 13.53
C HIS A 155 -15.11 7.89 12.70
N GLN A 156 -16.11 7.16 13.19
CA GLN A 156 -16.73 6.06 12.45
C GLN A 156 -17.48 6.56 11.21
N GLU A 157 -18.33 7.59 11.35
CA GLU A 157 -19.12 8.13 10.25
C GLU A 157 -18.24 8.76 9.17
N PHE A 158 -17.14 9.43 9.57
CA PHE A 158 -16.16 9.97 8.63
C PHE A 158 -15.58 8.86 7.75
N HIS A 159 -15.05 7.77 8.31
CA HIS A 159 -14.43 6.70 7.54
C HIS A 159 -15.45 5.95 6.69
N ARG A 160 -16.66 5.77 7.18
CA ARG A 160 -17.76 5.21 6.38
C ARG A 160 -18.05 6.05 5.14
N ARG A 161 -18.22 7.38 5.31
CA ARG A 161 -18.47 8.33 4.20
C ARG A 161 -17.28 8.45 3.26
N PHE A 162 -16.08 8.42 3.82
CA PHE A 162 -14.86 8.47 3.03
C PHE A 162 -14.75 7.23 2.13
N ALA A 163 -15.00 6.03 2.66
CA ALA A 163 -15.01 4.80 1.88
C ALA A 163 -16.13 4.80 0.83
N GLU A 164 -17.37 5.18 1.19
CA GLU A 164 -18.48 5.31 0.22
C GLU A 164 -18.10 6.14 -1.00
N ARG A 165 -17.29 7.20 -0.81
CA ARG A 165 -16.92 8.10 -1.89
C ARG A 165 -15.66 7.67 -2.64
N TYR A 166 -14.66 7.14 -1.96
CA TYR A 166 -13.30 7.01 -2.50
C TYR A 166 -12.74 5.59 -2.54
N ASP A 167 -13.42 4.59 -1.97
CA ASP A 167 -12.87 3.20 -1.95
C ASP A 167 -12.55 2.66 -3.36
N LYS A 168 -13.28 3.12 -4.39
CA LYS A 168 -13.08 2.73 -5.80
C LYS A 168 -12.42 3.80 -6.66
N ASP A 169 -11.99 4.90 -6.05
CA ASP A 169 -11.38 6.00 -6.82
C ASP A 169 -9.97 5.60 -7.29
N PRO A 170 -9.70 5.55 -8.61
CA PRO A 170 -8.40 5.14 -9.11
C PRO A 170 -7.27 6.11 -8.74
N ARG A 171 -7.59 7.33 -8.30
CA ARG A 171 -6.61 8.33 -7.87
C ARG A 171 -6.09 8.08 -6.45
N LEU A 172 -6.81 7.28 -5.64
CA LEU A 172 -6.45 6.90 -4.28
C LEU A 172 -5.81 5.52 -4.26
N ALA A 173 -4.49 5.45 -4.06
CA ALA A 173 -3.77 4.19 -3.97
C ALA A 173 -4.00 3.48 -2.64
N PHE A 174 -3.70 4.19 -1.52
CA PHE A 174 -3.71 3.64 -0.17
C PHE A 174 -4.22 4.66 0.84
N VAL A 175 -4.79 4.15 1.95
CA VAL A 175 -5.19 4.94 3.12
C VAL A 175 -4.41 4.46 4.33
N GLU A 176 -3.78 5.38 5.06
CA GLU A 176 -3.16 5.07 6.34
C GLU A 176 -3.99 5.68 7.47
N THR A 177 -4.11 4.95 8.58
CA THR A 177 -4.92 5.37 9.73
C THR A 177 -4.26 5.04 11.07
N GLY A 178 -4.53 5.87 12.06
CA GLY A 178 -4.08 5.72 13.43
C GLY A 178 -4.61 6.86 14.30
N PHE A 179 -4.24 6.88 15.57
CA PHE A 179 -4.84 7.76 16.57
C PHE A 179 -3.84 8.62 17.31
N GLY A 180 -2.56 8.29 17.24
CA GLY A 180 -1.48 8.94 17.97
C GLY A 180 -0.88 10.15 17.28
N HIS A 181 0.36 10.45 17.59
CA HIS A 181 1.14 11.42 16.85
C HIS A 181 1.21 11.01 15.39
N TRP A 182 1.11 11.98 14.48
CA TRP A 182 1.15 11.74 13.01
C TRP A 182 0.13 10.70 12.49
N ALA A 183 -0.90 10.39 13.30
CA ALA A 183 -1.84 9.28 13.06
C ALA A 183 -1.16 7.89 13.03
N GLU A 184 -0.13 7.70 13.83
CA GLU A 184 0.46 6.40 14.17
C GLU A 184 -0.17 5.80 15.43
N TYR A 185 0.40 4.73 15.97
CA TYR A 185 -0.12 4.05 17.17
C TYR A 185 0.72 4.32 18.42
N HIS A 186 1.37 5.48 18.48
CA HIS A 186 2.15 5.90 19.65
C HIS A 186 1.92 7.36 20.00
N VAL A 187 2.33 7.74 21.20
CA VAL A 187 2.36 9.12 21.69
C VAL A 187 3.73 9.32 22.38
N TYR A 188 4.79 9.39 21.57
CA TYR A 188 6.16 9.56 22.06
C TYR A 188 6.32 10.84 22.87
N ASP A 189 6.95 10.73 24.05
CA ASP A 189 7.24 11.85 24.96
C ASP A 189 6.07 12.82 25.12
N GLY A 190 4.83 12.29 25.08
CA GLY A 190 3.61 13.06 25.12
C GLY A 190 2.63 12.57 26.19
N LEU A 191 1.45 13.16 26.20
CA LEU A 191 0.41 12.83 27.18
C LEU A 191 -0.41 11.64 26.69
N PHE A 192 -0.04 10.43 27.07
CA PHE A 192 -0.82 9.23 26.80
C PHE A 192 -1.73 8.88 27.97
N ILE A 193 -3.05 8.90 27.74
CA ILE A 193 -4.09 8.44 28.68
C ILE A 193 -5.11 7.63 27.86
N ALA A 194 -5.06 6.30 27.97
CA ALA A 194 -5.98 5.42 27.27
C ALA A 194 -7.44 5.72 27.61
N GLY A 195 -8.29 5.87 26.59
CA GLY A 195 -9.69 6.27 26.72
C GLY A 195 -9.91 7.77 26.94
N GLN A 196 -8.84 8.58 26.95
CA GLN A 196 -8.95 10.03 27.04
C GLN A 196 -8.14 10.74 25.95
N THR A 197 -6.81 10.75 26.00
CA THR A 197 -5.97 11.40 24.97
C THR A 197 -5.68 10.48 23.78
N PHE A 198 -5.97 9.22 23.95
CA PHE A 198 -5.94 8.18 22.93
C PHE A 198 -7.20 7.32 23.06
N PRO A 199 -7.78 6.77 21.97
CA PRO A 199 -9.02 6.03 22.07
C PRO A 199 -8.88 4.77 22.94
N SER A 200 -9.98 4.41 23.62
CA SER A 200 -9.99 3.19 24.43
C SER A 200 -9.82 1.95 23.54
N THR A 201 -9.24 0.89 24.10
CA THR A 201 -9.17 -0.42 23.45
C THR A 201 -10.56 -0.93 23.01
N ALA A 202 -11.62 -0.61 23.78
CA ALA A 202 -12.98 -0.97 23.44
C ALA A 202 -13.48 -0.28 22.15
N PHE A 203 -13.21 1.01 22.01
CA PHE A 203 -13.55 1.75 20.79
C PHE A 203 -12.77 1.21 19.57
N GLN A 204 -11.45 1.08 19.68
CA GLN A 204 -10.61 0.56 18.61
C GLN A 204 -11.07 -0.83 18.14
N LYS A 205 -11.41 -1.70 19.10
CA LYS A 205 -11.92 -3.06 18.85
C LYS A 205 -13.24 -3.07 18.07
N SER A 206 -14.08 -2.06 18.25
CA SER A 206 -15.32 -1.90 17.48
C SER A 206 -15.10 -1.23 16.13
N PHE A 207 -14.13 -0.33 16.02
CA PHE A 207 -13.86 0.46 14.82
C PHE A 207 -13.06 -0.32 13.74
N LEU A 208 -12.01 -1.05 14.13
CA LEU A 208 -11.13 -1.69 13.15
C LEU A 208 -11.85 -2.68 12.22
N PRO A 209 -12.81 -3.51 12.68
CA PRO A 209 -13.62 -4.35 11.79
C PRO A 209 -14.47 -3.57 10.79
N LEU A 210 -14.91 -2.36 11.15
CA LEU A 210 -15.68 -1.49 10.26
C LEU A 210 -14.80 -0.95 9.12
N MET A 211 -13.52 -0.66 9.38
CA MET A 211 -12.57 -0.32 8.32
C MET A 211 -12.47 -1.45 7.28
N ASP A 212 -12.39 -2.70 7.74
CA ASP A 212 -12.31 -3.87 6.87
C ASP A 212 -13.62 -4.11 6.08
N GLU A 213 -14.76 -3.73 6.65
CA GLU A 213 -16.07 -3.78 5.99
C GLU A 213 -16.22 -2.69 4.92
N TRP A 214 -15.77 -1.46 5.21
CA TRP A 214 -15.98 -0.31 4.32
C TRP A 214 -14.97 -0.23 3.18
N PHE A 215 -13.70 -0.57 3.43
CA PHE A 215 -12.64 -0.52 2.43
C PHE A 215 -12.44 -1.89 1.77
N GLN A 216 -13.17 -2.15 0.68
CA GLN A 216 -13.11 -3.43 -0.03
C GLN A 216 -12.12 -3.41 -1.19
N ASP A 217 -11.92 -2.25 -1.81
CA ASP A 217 -11.06 -2.05 -2.96
C ASP A 217 -9.75 -1.34 -2.59
N THR A 218 -9.81 -0.21 -1.86
CA THR A 218 -8.62 0.52 -1.45
C THR A 218 -7.97 -0.11 -0.21
N PRO A 219 -6.74 -0.60 -0.32
CA PRO A 219 -6.04 -1.12 0.85
C PRO A 219 -5.82 -0.02 1.90
N TRP A 220 -6.06 -0.36 3.16
CA TRP A 220 -5.78 0.50 4.29
C TRP A 220 -4.68 -0.09 5.17
N LEU A 221 -3.91 0.77 5.83
CA LEU A 221 -2.73 0.39 6.61
C LEU A 221 -2.78 1.03 8.00
N ILE A 222 -2.14 0.38 8.94
CA ILE A 222 -1.88 0.89 10.29
C ILE A 222 -0.40 0.82 10.62
N SER A 223 0.07 1.71 11.53
CA SER A 223 1.45 1.70 12.01
C SER A 223 1.80 0.36 12.65
N ILE A 224 3.06 -0.08 12.45
CA ILE A 224 3.60 -1.28 13.12
C ILE A 224 3.55 -1.16 14.63
N ASP A 225 3.57 0.06 15.21
CA ASP A 225 3.46 0.30 16.66
C ASP A 225 2.18 -0.26 17.27
N ALA A 226 1.17 -0.53 16.45
CA ALA A 226 -0.04 -1.22 16.90
C ALA A 226 0.24 -2.67 17.39
N ALA A 227 1.43 -3.21 17.17
CA ALA A 227 1.89 -4.45 17.80
C ALA A 227 2.16 -4.29 19.29
N ASP A 228 2.46 -3.08 19.76
CA ASP A 228 2.76 -2.78 21.15
C ASP A 228 1.49 -2.42 21.93
N GLY A 229 1.14 -3.24 22.92
CA GLY A 229 -0.02 -2.99 23.79
C GLY A 229 0.17 -1.82 24.77
N SER A 230 1.40 -1.34 24.98
CA SER A 230 1.68 -0.21 25.90
C SER A 230 1.00 1.09 25.43
N TYR A 231 0.77 1.23 24.13
CA TYR A 231 0.03 2.34 23.52
C TYR A 231 -1.48 2.08 23.39
N GLY A 232 -2.05 1.17 24.18
CA GLY A 232 -3.50 0.92 24.19
C GLY A 232 -4.04 0.22 22.96
N SER A 233 -3.17 -0.40 22.16
CA SER A 233 -3.55 -1.19 21.00
C SER A 233 -4.35 -2.43 21.41
N PRO A 234 -5.43 -2.80 20.68
CA PRO A 234 -6.20 -4.01 20.95
C PRO A 234 -5.55 -5.29 20.42
N PHE A 235 -4.62 -5.21 19.47
CA PHE A 235 -4.09 -6.39 18.75
C PHE A 235 -3.41 -7.42 19.65
N PRO A 236 -2.59 -7.05 20.64
CA PRO A 236 -1.97 -8.04 21.53
C PRO A 236 -2.98 -8.85 22.34
N SER A 237 -4.12 -8.22 22.70
CA SER A 237 -5.17 -8.84 23.52
C SER A 237 -6.31 -9.47 22.71
N VAL A 238 -6.50 -9.09 21.44
CA VAL A 238 -7.61 -9.52 20.57
C VAL A 238 -7.07 -10.05 19.26
N ARG A 239 -6.56 -11.27 19.29
CA ARG A 239 -5.85 -11.89 18.16
C ARG A 239 -6.70 -12.02 16.89
N SER A 240 -8.04 -12.10 16.99
CA SER A 240 -8.94 -12.15 15.84
C SER A 240 -8.86 -10.89 14.96
N LEU A 241 -8.39 -9.75 15.49
CA LEU A 241 -8.15 -8.56 14.68
C LEU A 241 -7.02 -8.75 13.66
N LEU A 242 -6.13 -9.71 13.86
CA LEU A 242 -5.10 -10.06 12.88
C LEU A 242 -5.66 -10.73 11.61
N ASP A 243 -6.91 -11.16 11.62
CA ASP A 243 -7.57 -11.73 10.43
C ASP A 243 -8.07 -10.67 9.46
N LEU A 244 -8.22 -9.42 9.90
CA LEU A 244 -8.64 -8.28 9.08
C LEU A 244 -7.66 -8.02 7.92
N LYS A 245 -8.16 -7.41 6.84
CA LYS A 245 -7.40 -7.08 5.62
C LYS A 245 -6.78 -5.69 5.73
N PHE A 246 -5.77 -5.52 6.54
CA PHE A 246 -4.98 -4.28 6.60
C PHE A 246 -3.52 -4.54 6.29
N GLY A 247 -2.84 -3.52 5.82
CA GLY A 247 -1.38 -3.47 5.69
C GLY A 247 -0.72 -2.81 6.89
N ASN A 248 0.59 -2.77 6.89
CA ASN A 248 1.37 -2.08 7.91
C ASN A 248 2.27 -1.02 7.28
N PHE A 249 2.52 0.05 8.01
CA PHE A 249 3.54 1.03 7.69
C PHE A 249 4.51 1.25 8.85
N ASP A 250 5.76 1.57 8.52
CA ASP A 250 6.89 1.74 9.45
C ASP A 250 7.58 3.06 9.14
N ASP A 251 7.32 4.10 9.93
CA ASP A 251 7.83 5.45 9.69
C ASP A 251 9.22 5.70 10.30
N SER A 252 9.92 4.63 10.69
CA SER A 252 11.34 4.63 11.05
C SER A 252 12.14 3.55 10.31
N PHE A 253 11.78 3.33 9.04
CA PHE A 253 12.41 2.32 8.20
C PHE A 253 13.91 2.59 8.00
N MET A 254 14.74 1.56 8.09
CA MET A 254 16.21 1.64 8.04
C MET A 254 16.88 2.34 9.24
N CYS A 255 16.21 2.50 10.39
CA CYS A 255 16.90 2.95 11.62
C CYS A 255 17.93 1.94 12.12
N GLU A 256 18.84 2.36 13.03
CA GLU A 256 19.93 1.51 13.55
C GLU A 256 19.36 0.26 14.25
N ASP A 257 18.43 0.46 15.17
CA ASP A 257 17.85 -0.59 15.99
C ASP A 257 16.62 -1.28 15.34
N TRP A 258 16.53 -1.26 14.01
CA TRP A 258 15.35 -1.74 13.30
C TRP A 258 15.01 -3.21 13.62
N ASP A 259 16.01 -4.07 13.79
CA ASP A 259 15.79 -5.51 14.07
C ASP A 259 15.18 -5.76 15.46
N ASP A 260 15.37 -4.82 16.40
CA ASP A 260 14.81 -4.90 17.74
C ASP A 260 13.31 -4.56 17.72
N TYR A 261 12.93 -3.29 17.88
CA TYR A 261 11.53 -2.89 18.01
C TYR A 261 10.73 -3.06 16.70
N ASN A 262 11.20 -2.46 15.60
CA ASN A 262 10.46 -2.49 14.33
C ASN A 262 10.33 -3.92 13.79
N GLY A 263 11.42 -4.68 13.79
CA GLY A 263 11.44 -6.07 13.33
C GLY A 263 10.55 -6.99 14.17
N GLU A 264 10.47 -6.77 15.49
CA GLU A 264 9.54 -7.47 16.37
C GLU A 264 8.07 -7.10 16.06
N CYS A 265 7.78 -5.82 15.84
CA CYS A 265 6.45 -5.33 15.45
C CYS A 265 6.00 -5.93 14.10
N TRP A 266 6.86 -5.92 13.09
CA TRP A 266 6.58 -6.60 11.81
C TRP A 266 6.31 -8.10 12.01
N SER A 267 7.12 -8.76 12.83
CA SER A 267 6.97 -10.20 13.15
C SER A 267 5.66 -10.52 13.86
N PHE A 268 5.19 -9.63 14.73
CA PHE A 268 3.92 -9.75 15.43
C PHE A 268 2.74 -9.83 14.46
N PHE A 269 2.71 -9.01 13.41
CA PHE A 269 1.65 -9.04 12.39
C PHE A 269 1.75 -10.24 11.44
N GLY A 270 2.87 -10.93 11.42
CA GLY A 270 3.09 -12.15 10.66
C GLY A 270 3.68 -11.93 9.27
N LYS A 271 4.62 -12.81 8.91
CA LYS A 271 5.39 -12.77 7.65
C LYS A 271 4.53 -12.85 6.38
N ASP A 272 3.30 -13.34 6.47
CA ASP A 272 2.40 -13.53 5.33
C ASP A 272 1.38 -12.39 5.17
N ARG A 273 1.50 -11.31 5.96
CA ARG A 273 0.56 -10.17 5.88
C ARG A 273 0.53 -9.53 4.50
N TYR A 274 1.68 -9.42 3.83
CA TYR A 274 1.79 -8.92 2.46
C TYR A 274 0.87 -9.61 1.45
N ARG A 275 0.43 -10.85 1.72
CA ARG A 275 -0.53 -11.55 0.85
C ARG A 275 -1.92 -10.92 0.86
N LYS A 276 -2.24 -10.14 1.89
CA LYS A 276 -3.54 -9.48 2.08
C LYS A 276 -3.50 -8.01 1.67
N CYS A 277 -2.48 -7.28 2.13
CA CYS A 277 -2.37 -5.83 1.98
C CYS A 277 -0.92 -5.37 1.89
N PRO A 278 -0.67 -4.15 1.36
CA PRO A 278 0.68 -3.62 1.16
C PRO A 278 1.43 -3.37 2.48
N ALA A 279 2.76 -3.36 2.36
CA ALA A 279 3.67 -2.79 3.34
C ALA A 279 4.11 -1.40 2.85
N GLY A 280 4.16 -0.42 3.75
CA GLY A 280 4.57 0.94 3.50
C GLY A 280 5.44 1.50 4.63
N GLY A 281 5.77 2.79 4.56
CA GLY A 281 6.49 3.48 5.63
C GLY A 281 7.18 4.76 5.20
N GLU A 282 8.09 5.24 6.06
CA GLU A 282 8.94 6.38 5.83
C GLU A 282 10.38 6.07 6.28
N PHE A 283 11.38 6.61 5.56
CA PHE A 283 12.76 6.49 6.01
C PHE A 283 12.98 7.19 7.36
N SER A 284 13.72 6.52 8.25
CA SER A 284 14.00 7.01 9.61
C SER A 284 14.52 8.44 9.65
N TYR A 285 13.94 9.25 10.51
CA TYR A 285 14.39 10.59 10.89
C TYR A 285 15.09 10.62 12.26
N TYR A 286 15.43 9.45 12.84
CA TYR A 286 16.10 9.43 14.15
C TYR A 286 17.49 10.09 14.11
N SER A 287 18.16 10.03 12.95
CA SER A 287 19.43 10.71 12.76
C SER A 287 19.60 11.25 11.35
N SER A 288 20.48 12.27 11.21
CA SER A 288 20.90 12.74 9.89
C SER A 288 21.69 11.68 9.11
N TYR A 289 22.28 10.72 9.82
CA TYR A 289 22.98 9.59 9.21
C TYR A 289 22.00 8.68 8.48
N ASP A 290 20.87 8.32 9.12
CA ASP A 290 19.83 7.48 8.54
C ASP A 290 19.35 8.07 7.21
N GLN A 291 18.93 9.35 7.24
CA GLN A 291 18.45 10.05 6.05
C GLN A 291 19.50 10.17 4.94
N LYS A 292 20.79 10.22 5.28
CA LYS A 292 21.86 10.36 4.30
C LYS A 292 22.22 9.04 3.64
N HIS A 293 22.11 7.93 4.37
CA HIS A 293 22.71 6.65 3.98
C HIS A 293 21.69 5.53 3.72
N CYS A 294 20.37 5.77 3.94
CA CYS A 294 19.34 4.75 3.79
C CYS A 294 19.29 4.09 2.39
N LEU A 295 19.74 4.78 1.36
CA LEU A 295 19.81 4.27 -0.01
C LEU A 295 21.25 4.05 -0.53
N ASP A 296 22.25 4.04 0.34
CA ASP A 296 23.62 3.74 -0.09
C ASP A 296 23.68 2.31 -0.66
N ALA A 297 24.34 2.13 -1.81
CA ALA A 297 24.45 0.83 -2.48
C ALA A 297 25.11 -0.27 -1.62
N LYS A 298 25.95 0.14 -0.64
CA LYS A 298 26.56 -0.77 0.33
C LYS A 298 25.69 -1.00 1.57
N GLY A 299 24.55 -0.32 1.64
CA GLY A 299 23.70 -0.31 2.82
C GLY A 299 24.26 0.47 4.00
N MET A 300 23.50 0.43 5.09
CA MET A 300 23.90 0.95 6.40
C MET A 300 23.47 -0.03 7.49
N TYR A 301 24.11 0.01 8.65
CA TYR A 301 23.78 -0.89 9.79
C TYR A 301 23.78 -2.38 9.41
N GLY A 302 24.65 -2.79 8.45
CA GLY A 302 24.79 -4.17 8.00
C GLY A 302 23.72 -4.69 7.04
N ARG A 303 22.87 -3.83 6.49
CA ARG A 303 21.81 -4.20 5.53
C ARG A 303 21.66 -3.16 4.42
N THR A 304 21.26 -3.59 3.23
CA THR A 304 20.84 -2.71 2.15
C THR A 304 19.34 -2.41 2.23
N PHE A 305 18.91 -1.35 1.55
CA PHE A 305 17.48 -1.04 1.41
C PHE A 305 16.72 -2.20 0.75
N GLU A 306 17.28 -2.76 -0.31
CA GLU A 306 16.67 -3.84 -1.08
C GLU A 306 16.48 -5.13 -0.25
N GLU A 307 17.45 -5.46 0.60
CA GLU A 307 17.33 -6.61 1.51
C GLU A 307 16.22 -6.41 2.53
N LEU A 308 16.12 -5.22 3.13
CA LEU A 308 15.09 -4.94 4.10
C LEU A 308 13.71 -4.81 3.45
N ALA A 309 13.62 -4.15 2.29
CA ALA A 309 12.40 -4.06 1.50
C ALA A 309 11.86 -5.45 1.12
N ALA A 310 12.74 -6.35 0.70
CA ALA A 310 12.36 -7.74 0.39
C ALA A 310 11.91 -8.52 1.64
N LYS A 311 12.54 -8.29 2.80
CA LYS A 311 12.19 -8.94 4.08
C LYS A 311 10.75 -8.66 4.51
N VAL A 312 10.25 -7.43 4.26
CA VAL A 312 8.88 -7.03 4.63
C VAL A 312 7.91 -6.94 3.43
N HIS A 313 8.36 -7.30 2.23
CA HIS A 313 7.58 -7.20 1.00
C HIS A 313 7.06 -5.79 0.72
N LEU A 314 7.96 -4.80 0.84
CA LEU A 314 7.65 -3.38 0.76
C LEU A 314 7.03 -3.00 -0.58
N SER A 315 5.93 -2.28 -0.56
CA SER A 315 5.27 -1.76 -1.76
C SER A 315 5.61 -0.31 -2.04
N PHE A 316 5.72 0.52 -0.99
CA PHE A 316 6.02 1.93 -1.12
C PHE A 316 6.72 2.46 0.14
N ILE A 317 7.45 3.58 0.00
CA ILE A 317 8.07 4.26 1.15
C ILE A 317 8.20 5.77 0.90
N ILE A 318 7.88 6.59 1.91
CA ILE A 318 8.08 8.03 1.88
C ILE A 318 9.57 8.32 1.92
N ALA A 319 10.03 9.10 0.93
CA ALA A 319 11.43 9.41 0.68
C ALA A 319 11.65 10.93 0.47
N ALA A 320 10.98 11.75 1.28
CA ALA A 320 10.86 13.19 1.06
C ALA A 320 12.21 13.90 0.88
N ASP A 321 13.19 13.53 1.67
CA ASP A 321 14.53 14.15 1.67
C ASP A 321 15.52 13.51 0.67
N GLN A 322 15.18 12.38 0.08
CA GLN A 322 16.12 11.61 -0.73
C GLN A 322 16.49 12.28 -2.07
N PRO A 323 15.61 13.07 -2.75
CA PRO A 323 16.01 13.82 -3.94
C PRO A 323 17.21 14.77 -3.74
N GLY A 324 17.42 15.24 -2.50
CA GLY A 324 18.57 16.08 -2.14
C GLY A 324 19.85 15.32 -1.75
N LYS A 325 19.77 13.99 -1.63
CA LYS A 325 20.84 13.14 -1.08
C LYS A 325 21.34 12.08 -2.06
N GLN A 326 20.48 11.63 -2.98
CA GLN A 326 20.76 10.54 -3.93
C GLN A 326 20.66 11.03 -5.37
N SER A 327 21.26 10.30 -6.31
CA SER A 327 21.03 10.54 -7.74
C SER A 327 19.67 10.02 -8.19
N ASP A 328 19.07 10.63 -9.22
CA ASP A 328 17.81 10.17 -9.81
C ASP A 328 17.88 8.70 -10.26
N ALA A 329 19.05 8.27 -10.77
CA ALA A 329 19.26 6.87 -11.16
C ALA A 329 19.15 5.93 -9.94
N ARG A 330 19.73 6.30 -8.78
CA ARG A 330 19.64 5.50 -7.56
C ARG A 330 18.22 5.52 -6.98
N LEU A 331 17.55 6.67 -7.02
CA LEU A 331 16.14 6.78 -6.62
C LEU A 331 15.25 5.89 -7.47
N LYS A 332 15.45 5.88 -8.78
CA LYS A 332 14.71 5.03 -9.69
C LYS A 332 14.97 3.54 -9.45
N GLU A 333 16.22 3.16 -9.24
CA GLU A 333 16.62 1.79 -8.91
C GLU A 333 15.92 1.31 -7.62
N ALA A 334 15.97 2.09 -6.54
CA ALA A 334 15.31 1.80 -5.28
C ALA A 334 13.79 1.69 -5.44
N SER A 335 13.20 2.61 -6.19
CA SER A 335 11.76 2.59 -6.50
C SER A 335 11.35 1.31 -7.24
N MET A 336 12.12 0.92 -8.24
CA MET A 336 11.85 -0.27 -9.05
C MET A 336 12.15 -1.59 -8.33
N ALA A 337 12.83 -1.55 -7.18
CA ALA A 337 13.08 -2.73 -6.34
C ALA A 337 11.85 -3.13 -5.49
N MET A 338 10.85 -2.25 -5.37
CA MET A 338 9.65 -2.45 -4.55
C MET A 338 8.46 -2.98 -5.35
N GLY A 339 7.49 -3.55 -4.63
CA GLY A 339 6.20 -3.95 -5.20
C GLY A 339 6.27 -5.15 -6.12
N TYR A 340 5.34 -5.21 -7.05
CA TYR A 340 5.22 -6.27 -8.03
C TYR A 340 6.07 -6.01 -9.27
N ARG A 341 6.50 -7.11 -9.93
CA ARG A 341 7.18 -7.08 -11.24
C ARG A 341 6.72 -8.26 -12.07
N PHE A 342 6.01 -8.00 -13.15
CA PHE A 342 5.55 -9.06 -14.02
C PHE A 342 6.57 -9.40 -15.09
N GLU A 343 6.72 -10.71 -15.35
CA GLU A 343 7.54 -11.28 -16.43
C GLU A 343 6.70 -12.25 -17.24
N ILE A 344 6.59 -12.01 -18.54
CA ILE A 344 5.98 -12.97 -19.46
C ILE A 344 7.07 -13.92 -19.95
N ARG A 345 6.93 -15.19 -19.61
CA ARG A 345 7.86 -16.28 -19.92
C ARG A 345 7.52 -17.06 -21.18
N ASP A 346 6.22 -17.09 -21.54
CA ASP A 346 5.76 -17.68 -22.79
C ASP A 346 4.51 -16.93 -23.28
N PHE A 347 4.38 -16.81 -24.60
CA PHE A 347 3.22 -16.21 -25.24
C PHE A 347 2.83 -17.04 -26.45
N ARG A 348 1.58 -17.53 -26.47
CA ARG A 348 1.09 -18.45 -27.51
C ARG A 348 -0.24 -18.01 -28.08
N ILE A 349 -0.48 -18.36 -29.33
CA ILE A 349 -1.70 -18.04 -30.07
C ILE A 349 -2.23 -19.27 -30.80
N LYS A 350 -3.53 -19.54 -30.57
CA LYS A 350 -4.39 -20.29 -31.50
C LYS A 350 -5.13 -19.28 -32.35
N GLU A 351 -4.72 -19.15 -33.58
CA GLU A 351 -5.22 -18.11 -34.49
C GLU A 351 -6.74 -18.19 -34.66
N GLY A 352 -7.42 -17.06 -34.49
CA GLY A 352 -8.87 -16.96 -34.52
C GLY A 352 -9.61 -17.49 -33.28
N GLU A 353 -8.92 -18.09 -32.30
CA GLU A 353 -9.57 -18.75 -31.14
C GLU A 353 -9.20 -18.16 -29.78
N SER A 354 -7.87 -18.06 -29.50
CA SER A 354 -7.41 -17.62 -28.16
C SER A 354 -5.94 -17.24 -28.15
N ALA A 355 -5.57 -16.49 -27.13
CA ALA A 355 -4.17 -16.31 -26.70
C ALA A 355 -3.94 -16.96 -25.33
N ALA A 356 -2.69 -17.29 -25.03
CA ALA A 356 -2.27 -17.77 -23.72
C ALA A 356 -0.92 -17.15 -23.34
N VAL A 357 -0.80 -16.77 -22.08
CA VAL A 357 0.39 -16.11 -21.54
C VAL A 357 0.84 -16.83 -20.27
N LEU A 358 2.07 -17.30 -20.23
CA LEU A 358 2.72 -17.72 -18.98
C LEU A 358 3.34 -16.49 -18.35
N ILE A 359 2.77 -16.05 -17.23
CA ILE A 359 3.19 -14.85 -16.52
C ILE A 359 3.64 -15.18 -15.09
N ALA A 360 4.75 -14.57 -14.67
CA ALA A 360 5.29 -14.70 -13.32
C ALA A 360 5.31 -13.33 -12.62
N ASN A 361 5.24 -13.33 -11.28
CA ASN A 361 5.57 -12.17 -10.47
C ASN A 361 6.98 -12.34 -9.91
N THR A 362 7.94 -11.63 -10.47
CA THR A 362 9.35 -11.61 -10.03
C THR A 362 9.66 -10.45 -9.07
N GLY A 363 8.66 -9.69 -8.66
CA GLY A 363 8.78 -8.65 -7.65
C GLY A 363 8.80 -9.19 -6.22
N ILE A 364 8.79 -8.29 -5.26
CA ILE A 364 8.82 -8.63 -3.82
C ILE A 364 7.44 -8.59 -3.15
N ALA A 365 6.42 -8.03 -3.81
CA ALA A 365 5.04 -7.97 -3.33
C ALA A 365 4.05 -8.30 -4.47
N PRO A 366 2.79 -8.65 -4.19
CA PRO A 366 1.76 -8.75 -5.23
C PRO A 366 1.24 -7.35 -5.62
N ILE A 367 0.49 -7.26 -6.71
CA ILE A 367 -0.40 -6.12 -6.95
C ILE A 367 -1.64 -6.28 -6.07
N TYR A 368 -2.12 -5.18 -5.46
CA TYR A 368 -3.26 -5.22 -4.54
C TYR A 368 -4.58 -4.74 -5.18
N ARG A 369 -4.58 -4.54 -6.48
CA ARG A 369 -5.75 -4.19 -7.28
C ARG A 369 -6.00 -5.28 -8.32
N ASP A 370 -7.24 -5.39 -8.76
CA ASP A 370 -7.58 -6.32 -9.82
C ASP A 370 -6.87 -5.92 -11.13
N ALA A 371 -6.10 -6.84 -11.66
CA ALA A 371 -5.34 -6.68 -12.89
C ALA A 371 -5.39 -7.96 -13.71
N PHE A 372 -5.42 -7.82 -15.03
CA PHE A 372 -5.61 -8.92 -15.95
C PHE A 372 -4.68 -8.81 -17.15
N VAL A 373 -4.15 -9.92 -17.61
CA VAL A 373 -3.56 -9.96 -18.96
C VAL A 373 -4.68 -9.68 -19.97
N GLU A 374 -4.42 -8.78 -20.91
CA GLU A 374 -5.34 -8.43 -21.97
C GLU A 374 -4.69 -8.67 -23.34
N VAL A 375 -5.41 -9.29 -24.28
CA VAL A 375 -5.00 -9.47 -25.67
C VAL A 375 -6.17 -9.12 -26.59
N ALA A 376 -5.95 -8.30 -27.59
CA ALA A 376 -6.98 -7.85 -28.53
C ALA A 376 -8.21 -7.21 -27.83
N GLY A 377 -8.01 -6.51 -26.71
CA GLY A 377 -9.09 -5.87 -25.94
C GLY A 377 -9.92 -6.84 -25.08
N VAL A 378 -9.49 -8.09 -24.93
CA VAL A 378 -10.17 -9.09 -24.09
C VAL A 378 -9.29 -9.45 -22.90
N ARG A 379 -9.85 -9.39 -21.69
CA ARG A 379 -9.18 -9.79 -20.47
C ARG A 379 -9.16 -11.30 -20.32
N GLY A 380 -8.04 -11.81 -19.80
CA GLY A 380 -7.86 -13.21 -19.47
C GLY A 380 -8.66 -13.65 -18.23
N ASP A 381 -8.64 -14.94 -17.99
CA ASP A 381 -9.41 -15.64 -16.96
C ASP A 381 -8.76 -15.64 -15.56
N PHE A 382 -7.57 -15.06 -15.43
CA PHE A 382 -6.81 -15.05 -14.18
C PHE A 382 -6.56 -13.62 -13.68
N ASN A 383 -6.94 -13.35 -12.43
CA ASN A 383 -6.67 -12.07 -11.77
C ASN A 383 -5.25 -12.06 -11.18
N LEU A 384 -4.39 -11.19 -11.69
CA LEU A 384 -2.99 -11.07 -11.28
C LEU A 384 -2.81 -10.65 -9.82
N ARG A 385 -3.85 -10.16 -9.15
CA ARG A 385 -3.87 -9.93 -7.70
C ARG A 385 -3.58 -11.22 -6.91
N ALA A 386 -3.91 -12.37 -7.45
CA ALA A 386 -3.61 -13.67 -6.84
C ALA A 386 -2.19 -14.17 -7.11
N LEU A 387 -1.43 -13.51 -8.00
CA LEU A 387 -0.08 -13.93 -8.38
C LEU A 387 0.94 -13.40 -7.37
N MET A 388 1.32 -14.25 -6.42
CA MET A 388 2.27 -13.90 -5.36
C MET A 388 3.71 -13.82 -5.88
N PRO A 389 4.64 -13.14 -5.17
CA PRO A 389 6.06 -13.17 -5.48
C PRO A 389 6.59 -14.60 -5.63
N GLY A 390 7.25 -14.87 -6.75
CA GLY A 390 7.79 -16.18 -7.11
C GLY A 390 6.81 -17.14 -7.78
N ASP A 391 5.51 -16.82 -7.80
CA ASP A 391 4.52 -17.63 -8.50
C ASP A 391 4.48 -17.33 -9.99
N GLU A 392 4.04 -18.32 -10.78
CA GLU A 392 3.70 -18.18 -12.20
C GLU A 392 2.37 -18.87 -12.54
N ALA A 393 1.69 -18.38 -13.56
CA ALA A 393 0.42 -18.92 -14.00
C ALA A 393 0.26 -18.82 -15.52
N TRP A 394 -0.37 -19.82 -16.12
CA TRP A 394 -0.92 -19.71 -17.46
C TRP A 394 -2.25 -18.94 -17.40
N VAL A 395 -2.33 -17.86 -18.17
CA VAL A 395 -3.54 -17.04 -18.34
C VAL A 395 -4.06 -17.26 -19.75
N ARG A 396 -5.31 -17.71 -19.85
CA ARG A 396 -6.01 -17.85 -21.14
C ARG A 396 -6.82 -16.60 -21.44
N VAL A 397 -6.76 -16.17 -22.68
CA VAL A 397 -7.52 -15.01 -23.17
C VAL A 397 -8.39 -15.48 -24.34
N PRO A 398 -9.71 -15.61 -24.14
CA PRO A 398 -10.65 -16.09 -25.18
C PRO A 398 -10.96 -14.97 -26.18
N CYS A 399 -10.05 -14.72 -27.11
CA CYS A 399 -10.16 -13.61 -28.06
C CYS A 399 -9.95 -14.10 -29.50
N GLN A 400 -10.31 -13.27 -30.48
CA GLN A 400 -9.94 -13.49 -31.90
C GLN A 400 -8.44 -13.20 -32.07
N ALA A 401 -7.61 -14.14 -31.64
CA ALA A 401 -6.17 -13.96 -31.58
C ALA A 401 -5.51 -14.01 -32.94
N ALA A 402 -4.57 -13.11 -33.19
CA ALA A 402 -3.73 -13.09 -34.38
C ALA A 402 -2.24 -12.99 -33.98
N PRO A 403 -1.30 -13.52 -34.77
CA PRO A 403 0.14 -13.46 -34.48
C PRO A 403 0.70 -12.04 -34.29
N SER A 404 0.00 -11.02 -34.79
CA SER A 404 0.34 -9.61 -34.60
C SER A 404 -0.11 -9.02 -33.26
N ASN A 405 -1.02 -9.69 -32.52
CA ASN A 405 -1.45 -9.21 -31.21
C ASN A 405 -0.29 -9.24 -30.22
N ARG A 406 -0.34 -8.34 -29.26
CA ARG A 406 0.59 -8.27 -28.13
C ARG A 406 -0.20 -8.22 -26.84
N PRO A 407 0.26 -8.86 -25.77
CA PRO A 407 -0.36 -8.76 -24.47
C PRO A 407 -0.13 -7.36 -23.86
N SER A 408 -1.09 -6.92 -23.08
CA SER A 408 -1.00 -5.79 -22.16
C SER A 408 -1.53 -6.22 -20.80
N ILE A 409 -1.36 -5.37 -19.77
CA ILE A 409 -1.94 -5.61 -18.45
C ILE A 409 -2.95 -4.52 -18.18
N ALA A 410 -4.22 -4.92 -18.10
CA ALA A 410 -5.34 -4.03 -17.80
C ALA A 410 -5.58 -3.96 -16.29
N CYS A 411 -5.77 -2.75 -15.77
CA CYS A 411 -6.16 -2.47 -14.39
C CYS A 411 -7.05 -1.23 -14.38
N ASP A 412 -8.21 -1.31 -13.75
CA ASP A 412 -9.18 -0.20 -13.72
C ASP A 412 -8.81 0.90 -12.70
N HIS A 413 -7.80 0.65 -11.86
CA HIS A 413 -7.29 1.57 -10.85
C HIS A 413 -6.02 2.31 -11.30
N LEU A 414 -5.91 2.66 -12.57
CA LEU A 414 -4.83 3.49 -13.09
C LEU A 414 -5.35 4.89 -13.41
N VAL A 415 -4.52 5.89 -13.16
CA VAL A 415 -4.79 7.26 -13.62
C VAL A 415 -4.24 7.47 -15.03
N PRO A 416 -4.73 8.48 -15.78
CA PRO A 416 -4.22 8.77 -17.11
C PRO A 416 -2.70 8.94 -17.13
N GLY A 417 -2.03 8.25 -18.05
CA GLY A 417 -0.58 8.24 -18.20
C GLY A 417 0.12 7.09 -17.53
N GLN A 418 -0.53 6.35 -16.64
CA GLN A 418 0.02 5.14 -16.04
C GLN A 418 -0.22 3.91 -16.92
N ALA A 419 0.73 2.99 -16.89
CA ALA A 419 0.62 1.65 -17.49
C ALA A 419 1.41 0.64 -16.67
N ILE A 420 0.89 -0.57 -16.55
CA ILE A 420 1.63 -1.68 -15.96
C ILE A 420 2.51 -2.30 -17.03
N GLN A 421 3.83 -2.24 -16.82
CA GLN A 421 4.82 -2.84 -17.72
C GLN A 421 5.15 -4.26 -17.27
N TYR A 422 5.63 -5.05 -18.21
CA TYR A 422 6.15 -6.39 -17.97
C TYR A 422 7.47 -6.62 -18.71
N GLN A 423 8.31 -7.50 -18.15
CA GLN A 423 9.50 -8.03 -18.80
C GLN A 423 9.12 -9.19 -19.71
N ALA A 424 9.75 -9.33 -20.87
CA ALA A 424 9.63 -10.51 -21.71
C ALA A 424 10.87 -10.70 -22.61
N ASP A 425 11.32 -11.94 -22.76
CA ASP A 425 12.30 -12.38 -23.77
C ASP A 425 11.87 -13.77 -24.28
N VAL A 426 10.73 -13.81 -24.96
CA VAL A 426 10.18 -15.05 -25.56
C VAL A 426 10.71 -15.17 -26.99
N ARG A 427 11.40 -16.29 -27.27
CA ARG A 427 12.00 -16.60 -28.59
C ARG A 427 11.30 -17.76 -29.28
#